data_c05822d853ae0333b5ba20feb7704d26
#
_entry.id   c05822d853ae0333b5ba20feb7704d26
#
_cell.length_a   1.000
_cell.length_b   1.000
_cell.length_c   1.000
_cell.angle_alpha   90.00
_cell.angle_beta   90.00
_cell.angle_gamma   90.00
#
_symmetry.space_group_name_H-M   'P 1'
#
loop_
_entity.id
_entity.type
_entity.pdbx_description
1 polymer ?
#
loop_
_entity_poly.entity_id
_entity_poly.type
_entity_poly.pdbx_seq_one_letter_code
_entity_poly.pdbx_strand_id
1 'polypeptide(L)'
;YFLERREIGIFNIGDGAGTITADGVEYHLNVKDCLYITQGTQKVTFKSDDSEHPAKFYMVSAPAHCRYETKLITLEQAAKRPLGSLETCNKRTINQFIHPSVLKTCQLSMGMTCLELGSNWNTMPSHTHERRMEIYTYFDLPDDQVVFHMCGEPQQTRHIVMHNYDAVISPSWSIHSGVGTSNYTFIWAMGGENQEFDDMDNIATTDLR
;
A
#
# COMPACT_ATOMS: atom_id res chain seq x y z
N TYR A 1 -17.21 -10.27 16.02
CA TYR A 1 -16.83 -8.92 15.55
C TYR A 1 -15.70 -8.99 14.52
N PHE A 2 -15.52 -7.94 13.72
CA PHE A 2 -14.68 -8.00 12.52
C PHE A 2 -13.21 -8.37 12.81
N LEU A 3 -12.59 -7.77 13.82
CA LEU A 3 -11.18 -8.03 14.17
C LEU A 3 -10.99 -9.19 15.17
N GLU A 4 -12.01 -10.02 15.41
CA GLU A 4 -11.87 -11.17 16.32
C GLU A 4 -10.69 -12.08 15.92
N ARG A 5 -10.50 -12.31 14.62
CA ARG A 5 -9.46 -13.19 14.05
C ARG A 5 -8.70 -12.52 12.90
N ARG A 6 -8.64 -11.20 12.89
CA ARG A 6 -8.04 -10.41 11.82
C ARG A 6 -7.22 -9.26 12.38
N GLU A 7 -6.20 -8.88 11.66
CA GLU A 7 -5.46 -7.63 11.81
C GLU A 7 -5.83 -6.69 10.66
N ILE A 8 -5.59 -5.39 10.82
CA ILE A 8 -5.92 -4.38 9.82
C ILE A 8 -4.86 -3.27 9.80
N GLY A 9 -4.49 -2.85 8.60
CA GLY A 9 -3.73 -1.64 8.34
C GLY A 9 -4.63 -0.57 7.71
N ILE A 10 -4.49 0.67 8.14
CA ILE A 10 -5.35 1.77 7.75
C ILE A 10 -4.47 2.97 7.41
N PHE A 11 -4.54 3.45 6.15
CA PHE A 11 -3.93 4.71 5.73
C PHE A 11 -4.96 5.83 5.67
N ASN A 12 -4.58 7.03 6.09
CA ASN A 12 -5.33 8.23 5.73
C ASN A 12 -4.80 8.78 4.39
N ILE A 13 -5.62 8.67 3.35
CA ILE A 13 -5.33 9.15 1.99
C ILE A 13 -6.26 10.31 1.59
N GLY A 14 -6.88 10.97 2.55
CA GLY A 14 -7.75 12.13 2.33
C GLY A 14 -6.98 13.44 2.25
N ASP A 15 -7.75 14.53 2.28
CA ASP A 15 -7.22 15.90 2.18
C ASP A 15 -6.99 16.52 3.56
N GLY A 16 -7.52 15.94 4.61
CA GLY A 16 -7.38 16.39 6.00
C GLY A 16 -7.09 15.27 6.98
N ALA A 17 -6.83 15.66 8.21
CA ALA A 17 -6.58 14.74 9.31
C ALA A 17 -7.88 14.06 9.80
N GLY A 18 -7.72 12.94 10.49
CA GLY A 18 -8.82 12.26 11.13
C GLY A 18 -8.39 11.41 12.30
N THR A 19 -9.35 11.04 13.11
CA THR A 19 -9.15 10.26 14.32
C THR A 19 -9.79 8.89 14.19
N ILE A 20 -9.02 7.86 14.52
CA ILE A 20 -9.50 6.49 14.65
C ILE A 20 -9.46 6.11 16.12
N THR A 21 -10.59 5.66 16.67
CA THR A 21 -10.66 5.17 18.04
C THR A 21 -10.76 3.65 18.04
N ALA A 22 -9.80 2.98 18.66
CA ALA A 22 -9.77 1.51 18.81
C ALA A 22 -9.90 1.13 20.29
N ASP A 23 -11.00 0.48 20.67
CA ASP A 23 -11.34 0.12 22.05
C ASP A 23 -11.15 1.27 23.06
N GLY A 24 -11.53 2.49 22.66
CA GLY A 24 -11.47 3.68 23.51
C GLY A 24 -10.11 4.43 23.47
N VAL A 25 -9.11 3.93 22.78
CA VAL A 25 -7.84 4.63 22.55
C VAL A 25 -7.93 5.40 21.24
N GLU A 26 -7.65 6.69 21.27
CA GLU A 26 -7.67 7.57 20.10
C GLU A 26 -6.31 7.66 19.43
N TYR A 27 -6.32 7.56 18.11
CA TYR A 27 -5.16 7.71 17.23
C TYR A 27 -5.48 8.80 16.21
N HIS A 28 -4.71 9.88 16.23
CA HIS A 28 -4.85 10.99 15.29
C HIS A 28 -3.92 10.75 14.09
N LEU A 29 -4.50 10.64 12.90
CA LEU A 29 -3.78 10.39 11.64
C LEU A 29 -3.78 11.64 10.77
N ASN A 30 -2.60 12.19 10.52
CA ASN A 30 -2.42 13.15 9.44
C ASN A 30 -2.52 12.44 8.08
N VAL A 31 -2.56 13.23 7.01
CA VAL A 31 -2.52 12.69 5.64
C VAL A 31 -1.25 11.86 5.45
N LYS A 32 -1.40 10.66 4.89
CA LYS A 32 -0.34 9.66 4.68
C LYS A 32 0.19 8.97 5.94
N ASP A 33 -0.41 9.15 7.08
CA ASP A 33 -0.13 8.31 8.26
C ASP A 33 -0.84 6.96 8.16
N CYS A 34 -0.30 5.96 8.85
CA CYS A 34 -0.80 4.60 8.88
C CYS A 34 -1.06 4.12 10.31
N LEU A 35 -2.20 3.50 10.56
CA LEU A 35 -2.50 2.82 11.82
C LEU A 35 -2.60 1.32 11.59
N TYR A 36 -1.82 0.55 12.32
CA TYR A 36 -2.01 -0.89 12.47
C TYR A 36 -2.86 -1.18 13.70
N ILE A 37 -3.93 -1.96 13.54
CA ILE A 37 -4.78 -2.42 14.66
C ILE A 37 -4.71 -3.94 14.75
N THR A 38 -4.41 -4.41 15.95
CA THR A 38 -4.21 -5.83 16.25
C THR A 38 -5.52 -6.61 16.28
N GLN A 39 -5.40 -7.91 16.10
CA GLN A 39 -6.47 -8.89 16.35
C GLN A 39 -7.08 -8.70 17.76
N GLY A 40 -8.39 -8.93 17.85
CA GLY A 40 -9.13 -8.93 19.11
C GLY A 40 -9.62 -7.54 19.55
N THR A 41 -9.37 -6.49 18.77
CA THR A 41 -9.96 -5.17 18.97
C THR A 41 -11.46 -5.24 18.64
N GLN A 42 -12.31 -4.84 19.59
CA GLN A 42 -13.76 -5.05 19.47
C GLN A 42 -14.48 -3.91 18.75
N LYS A 43 -14.08 -2.68 19.04
CA LYS A 43 -14.75 -1.49 18.52
C LYS A 43 -13.73 -0.56 17.85
N VAL A 44 -13.98 -0.24 16.57
CA VAL A 44 -13.21 0.75 15.83
C VAL A 44 -14.18 1.79 15.27
N THR A 45 -13.89 3.06 15.50
CA THR A 45 -14.68 4.17 14.96
C THR A 45 -13.78 5.15 14.25
N PHE A 46 -14.34 5.85 13.26
CA PHE A 46 -13.64 6.77 12.38
C PHE A 46 -14.29 8.14 12.43
N LYS A 47 -13.49 9.19 12.39
CA LYS A 47 -13.96 10.56 12.38
C LYS A 47 -13.01 11.42 11.56
N SER A 48 -13.53 12.25 10.65
CA SER A 48 -12.77 13.37 10.07
C SER A 48 -12.73 14.52 11.07
N ASP A 49 -11.61 15.19 11.15
CA ASP A 49 -11.47 16.36 12.04
C ASP A 49 -12.09 17.61 11.40
N ASP A 50 -12.07 17.69 10.08
CA ASP A 50 -12.68 18.74 9.29
C ASP A 50 -13.62 18.14 8.22
N SER A 51 -14.80 18.70 8.07
CA SER A 51 -15.78 18.28 7.07
C SER A 51 -15.51 18.85 5.67
N GLU A 52 -14.83 19.97 5.57
CA GLU A 52 -14.45 20.58 4.29
C GLU A 52 -13.21 19.91 3.68
N HIS A 53 -12.33 19.40 4.56
CA HIS A 53 -11.15 18.61 4.20
C HIS A 53 -11.21 17.22 4.86
N PRO A 54 -12.04 16.30 4.35
CA PRO A 54 -12.30 15.05 5.04
C PRO A 54 -11.13 14.08 4.93
N ALA A 55 -10.90 13.35 6.02
CA ALA A 55 -10.05 12.17 5.99
C ALA A 55 -10.69 11.08 5.12
N LYS A 56 -9.88 10.34 4.36
CA LYS A 56 -10.28 9.14 3.63
C LYS A 56 -9.44 7.97 4.14
N PHE A 57 -10.09 6.96 4.68
CA PHE A 57 -9.40 5.82 5.25
C PHE A 57 -9.42 4.63 4.28
N TYR A 58 -8.24 4.30 3.76
CA TYR A 58 -8.01 3.08 3.00
C TYR A 58 -7.62 1.95 3.95
N MET A 59 -8.28 0.81 3.84
CA MET A 59 -8.14 -0.28 4.80
C MET A 59 -7.86 -1.61 4.12
N VAL A 60 -6.85 -2.34 4.62
CA VAL A 60 -6.61 -3.74 4.23
C VAL A 60 -6.50 -4.58 5.49
N SER A 61 -7.17 -5.72 5.48
CA SER A 61 -7.22 -6.65 6.61
C SER A 61 -6.83 -8.05 6.17
N ALA A 62 -6.08 -8.74 7.02
CA ALA A 62 -5.69 -10.13 6.85
C ALA A 62 -6.08 -10.97 8.08
N PRO A 63 -6.23 -12.31 7.96
CA PRO A 63 -6.37 -13.19 9.11
C PRO A 63 -5.17 -13.07 10.04
N ALA A 64 -5.41 -13.16 11.34
CA ALA A 64 -4.38 -13.09 12.36
C ALA A 64 -4.53 -14.23 13.36
N HIS A 65 -3.41 -14.79 13.81
CA HIS A 65 -3.37 -15.91 14.75
C HIS A 65 -2.84 -15.52 16.14
N CYS A 66 -2.32 -14.30 16.28
CA CYS A 66 -1.89 -13.76 17.57
C CYS A 66 -2.04 -12.24 17.61
N ARG A 67 -1.88 -11.67 18.79
CA ARG A 67 -1.95 -10.22 19.03
C ARG A 67 -0.56 -9.62 19.03
N TYR A 68 -0.44 -8.47 18.38
CA TYR A 68 0.70 -7.57 18.49
C TYR A 68 0.24 -6.22 19.03
N GLU A 69 1.13 -5.26 19.13
CA GLU A 69 0.79 -3.90 19.56
C GLU A 69 0.07 -3.13 18.46
N THR A 70 -1.07 -2.50 18.80
CA THR A 70 -1.69 -1.50 17.92
C THR A 70 -0.79 -0.26 17.87
N LYS A 71 -0.43 0.19 16.66
CA LYS A 71 0.59 1.22 16.51
C LYS A 71 0.26 2.19 15.37
N LEU A 72 0.31 3.47 15.68
CA LEU A 72 0.35 4.56 14.71
C LEU A 72 1.78 4.72 14.19
N ILE A 73 1.93 4.77 12.90
CA ILE A 73 3.20 5.03 12.20
C ILE A 73 3.00 6.26 11.33
N THR A 74 3.71 7.34 11.64
CA THR A 74 3.67 8.53 10.80
C THR A 74 4.52 8.36 9.55
N LEU A 75 4.27 9.17 8.52
CA LEU A 75 5.09 9.17 7.30
C LEU A 75 6.59 9.40 7.61
N GLU A 76 6.92 10.14 8.67
CA GLU A 76 8.30 10.36 9.10
C GLU A 76 8.93 9.12 9.73
N GLN A 77 8.13 8.31 10.46
CA GLN A 77 8.57 7.09 11.14
C GLN A 77 8.67 5.87 10.21
N ALA A 78 8.09 5.95 9.02
CA ALA A 78 8.20 4.89 8.03
C ALA A 78 9.67 4.66 7.62
N ALA A 79 10.05 3.41 7.43
CA ALA A 79 11.38 3.08 6.92
C ALA A 79 11.46 3.46 5.43
N LYS A 80 12.40 4.34 5.08
CA LYS A 80 12.49 4.92 3.72
C LYS A 80 13.55 4.24 2.87
N ARG A 81 13.17 3.86 1.65
CA ARG A 81 14.09 3.32 0.63
C ARG A 81 13.96 4.16 -0.66
N PRO A 82 14.87 5.13 -0.90
CA PRO A 82 14.93 5.85 -2.18
C PRO A 82 15.48 4.92 -3.27
N LEU A 83 14.84 4.88 -4.43
CA LEU A 83 15.18 4.01 -5.56
C LEU A 83 14.97 4.71 -6.89
N GLY A 84 15.67 4.20 -7.91
CA GLY A 84 15.53 4.63 -9.31
C GLY A 84 16.19 5.97 -9.60
N SER A 85 15.95 6.48 -10.80
CA SER A 85 16.48 7.75 -11.29
C SER A 85 15.48 8.43 -12.24
N LEU A 86 15.66 9.71 -12.52
CA LEU A 86 14.88 10.41 -13.54
C LEU A 86 15.20 9.91 -14.95
N GLU A 87 16.43 9.46 -15.18
CA GLU A 87 16.85 8.88 -16.48
C GLU A 87 16.06 7.62 -16.84
N THR A 88 15.68 6.83 -15.81
CA THR A 88 14.87 5.63 -15.99
C THR A 88 13.38 5.88 -15.71
N CYS A 89 12.97 7.15 -15.54
CA CYS A 89 11.58 7.58 -15.28
C CYS A 89 10.92 6.90 -14.08
N ASN A 90 11.70 6.49 -13.07
CA ASN A 90 11.22 5.72 -11.92
C ASN A 90 11.83 6.15 -10.58
N LYS A 91 12.29 7.38 -10.47
CA LYS A 91 12.78 7.92 -9.20
C LYS A 91 11.64 8.01 -8.20
N ARG A 92 11.79 7.32 -7.08
CA ARG A 92 10.72 7.15 -6.10
C ARG A 92 11.26 6.87 -4.71
N THR A 93 10.42 7.04 -3.70
CA THR A 93 10.69 6.60 -2.33
C THR A 93 9.66 5.56 -1.90
N ILE A 94 10.12 4.39 -1.52
CA ILE A 94 9.31 3.38 -0.84
C ILE A 94 9.31 3.71 0.64
N ASN A 95 8.14 3.97 1.21
CA ASN A 95 7.92 4.18 2.63
C ASN A 95 7.29 2.91 3.21
N GLN A 96 8.04 2.16 3.99
CA GLN A 96 7.59 0.90 4.62
C GLN A 96 6.97 1.24 5.98
N PHE A 97 5.68 1.01 6.14
CA PHE A 97 4.92 1.30 7.36
C PHE A 97 4.67 0.03 8.18
N ILE A 98 3.84 -0.87 7.67
CA ILE A 98 3.60 -2.18 8.24
C ILE A 98 4.61 -3.13 7.61
N HIS A 99 5.76 -3.26 8.26
CA HIS A 99 6.91 -3.99 7.75
C HIS A 99 7.72 -4.54 8.94
N PRO A 100 8.34 -5.74 8.85
CA PRO A 100 9.08 -6.34 9.96
C PRO A 100 10.15 -5.46 10.60
N SER A 101 10.71 -4.50 9.85
CA SER A 101 11.67 -3.53 10.41
C SER A 101 11.03 -2.42 11.25
N VAL A 102 9.70 -2.26 11.21
CA VAL A 102 8.96 -1.19 11.91
C VAL A 102 8.08 -1.74 13.02
N LEU A 103 7.33 -2.81 12.74
CA LEU A 103 6.47 -3.51 13.69
C LEU A 103 6.26 -4.97 13.27
N LYS A 104 5.85 -5.79 14.24
CA LYS A 104 5.45 -7.19 13.99
C LYS A 104 3.98 -7.29 13.68
N THR A 105 3.62 -8.12 12.71
CA THR A 105 2.26 -8.48 12.30
C THR A 105 2.16 -9.98 12.05
N CYS A 106 0.96 -10.51 11.80
CA CYS A 106 0.80 -11.93 11.46
C CYS A 106 1.08 -12.19 9.98
N GLN A 107 0.46 -11.46 9.08
CA GLN A 107 0.56 -11.65 7.63
C GLN A 107 0.66 -10.34 6.86
N LEU A 108 0.09 -9.27 7.42
CA LEU A 108 -0.07 -8.01 6.72
C LEU A 108 1.26 -7.26 6.61
N SER A 109 1.60 -6.84 5.40
CA SER A 109 2.69 -5.92 5.12
C SER A 109 2.17 -4.82 4.21
N MET A 110 2.39 -3.55 4.57
CA MET A 110 1.88 -2.40 3.83
C MET A 110 2.89 -1.26 3.80
N GLY A 111 2.90 -0.57 2.69
CA GLY A 111 3.66 0.66 2.54
C GLY A 111 3.12 1.53 1.43
N MET A 112 3.82 2.63 1.22
CA MET A 112 3.46 3.65 0.26
C MET A 112 4.67 4.00 -0.58
N THR A 113 4.52 3.99 -1.89
CA THR A 113 5.55 4.43 -2.83
C THR A 113 5.12 5.74 -3.47
N CYS A 114 5.95 6.77 -3.29
CA CYS A 114 5.73 8.08 -3.87
C CYS A 114 6.72 8.29 -5.03
N LEU A 115 6.21 8.52 -6.24
CA LEU A 115 7.02 8.85 -7.40
C LEU A 115 7.35 10.34 -7.39
N GLU A 116 8.60 10.68 -7.72
CA GLU A 116 8.99 12.07 -7.90
C GLU A 116 8.49 12.64 -9.23
N LEU A 117 8.39 13.96 -9.32
CA LEU A 117 8.07 14.65 -10.58
C LEU A 117 9.03 14.21 -11.70
N GLY A 118 8.48 13.93 -12.89
CA GLY A 118 9.22 13.39 -14.01
C GLY A 118 9.38 11.87 -13.98
N SER A 119 8.86 11.20 -12.98
CA SER A 119 8.83 9.74 -12.88
C SER A 119 7.40 9.24 -13.00
N ASN A 120 7.18 8.21 -13.82
CA ASN A 120 5.85 7.69 -14.10
C ASN A 120 5.78 6.16 -14.10
N TRP A 121 6.91 5.47 -13.84
CA TRP A 121 7.01 4.03 -13.90
C TRP A 121 7.35 3.44 -12.53
N ASN A 122 6.60 2.43 -12.12
CA ASN A 122 6.84 1.74 -10.85
C ASN A 122 6.78 0.22 -11.00
N THR A 123 7.47 -0.42 -10.08
CA THR A 123 7.79 -1.83 -9.98
C THR A 123 8.50 -2.32 -11.24
N MET A 124 9.74 -1.82 -11.35
CA MET A 124 10.68 -2.23 -12.38
C MET A 124 12.01 -2.64 -11.76
N PRO A 125 12.50 -3.83 -12.11
CA PRO A 125 11.84 -4.85 -12.94
C PRO A 125 10.58 -5.39 -12.31
N SER A 126 9.66 -5.90 -13.15
CA SER A 126 8.45 -6.60 -12.68
C SER A 126 8.82 -7.88 -11.96
N HIS A 127 7.95 -8.34 -11.08
CA HIS A 127 8.13 -9.57 -10.33
C HIS A 127 6.79 -10.25 -10.01
N THR A 128 6.85 -11.50 -9.58
CA THR A 128 5.75 -12.26 -8.99
C THR A 128 6.10 -12.67 -7.57
N HIS A 129 5.14 -13.20 -6.84
CA HIS A 129 5.33 -13.73 -5.48
C HIS A 129 4.79 -15.16 -5.40
N GLU A 130 5.48 -16.08 -4.75
CA GLU A 130 4.97 -17.45 -4.57
C GLU A 130 3.94 -17.56 -3.42
N ARG A 131 4.17 -16.83 -2.30
CA ARG A 131 3.49 -17.09 -1.03
C ARG A 131 2.67 -15.94 -0.48
N ARG A 132 2.41 -14.92 -1.30
CA ARG A 132 1.59 -13.76 -0.91
C ARG A 132 0.93 -13.14 -2.13
N MET A 133 -0.20 -12.51 -1.91
CA MET A 133 -0.86 -11.66 -2.89
C MET A 133 -0.56 -10.19 -2.59
N GLU A 134 -0.82 -9.30 -3.52
CA GLU A 134 -0.64 -7.87 -3.35
C GLU A 134 -1.84 -7.07 -3.87
N ILE A 135 -2.12 -5.95 -3.22
CA ILE A 135 -3.14 -5.00 -3.66
C ILE A 135 -2.43 -3.66 -3.88
N TYR A 136 -2.64 -3.06 -5.05
CA TYR A 136 -2.23 -1.68 -5.33
C TYR A 136 -3.43 -0.75 -5.28
N THR A 137 -3.27 0.38 -4.60
CA THR A 137 -4.26 1.46 -4.60
C THR A 137 -3.55 2.74 -4.98
N TYR A 138 -3.99 3.34 -6.09
CA TYR A 138 -3.39 4.55 -6.65
C TYR A 138 -4.06 5.79 -6.11
N PHE A 139 -3.29 6.81 -5.76
CA PHE A 139 -3.79 8.12 -5.32
C PHE A 139 -2.75 9.22 -5.56
N ASP A 140 -3.02 10.45 -5.16
CA ASP A 140 -2.24 11.63 -5.58
C ASP A 140 -2.11 11.70 -7.12
N LEU A 141 -3.16 11.31 -7.82
CA LEU A 141 -3.24 11.31 -9.27
C LEU A 141 -4.28 12.36 -9.69
N PRO A 142 -3.92 13.35 -10.52
CA PRO A 142 -4.89 14.31 -11.05
C PRO A 142 -6.06 13.62 -11.78
N ASP A 143 -7.25 14.22 -11.74
CA ASP A 143 -8.49 13.62 -12.28
C ASP A 143 -8.44 13.39 -13.81
N ASP A 144 -7.60 14.12 -14.53
CA ASP A 144 -7.37 13.98 -15.98
C ASP A 144 -6.22 13.02 -16.33
N GLN A 145 -5.64 12.34 -15.33
CA GLN A 145 -4.52 11.42 -15.50
C GLN A 145 -4.92 9.99 -15.13
N VAL A 146 -4.19 9.01 -15.65
CA VAL A 146 -4.42 7.59 -15.40
C VAL A 146 -3.11 6.85 -15.17
N VAL A 147 -3.22 5.68 -14.56
CA VAL A 147 -2.13 4.69 -14.48
C VAL A 147 -2.57 3.43 -15.24
N PHE A 148 -1.73 2.95 -16.15
CA PHE A 148 -1.89 1.63 -16.76
C PHE A 148 -1.23 0.61 -15.84
N HIS A 149 -2.06 -0.10 -15.08
CA HIS A 149 -1.60 -1.19 -14.22
C HIS A 149 -1.41 -2.44 -15.06
N MET A 150 -0.19 -2.90 -15.18
CA MET A 150 0.15 -4.11 -15.90
C MET A 150 0.03 -5.32 -14.97
N CYS A 151 -0.67 -6.34 -15.41
CA CYS A 151 -0.96 -7.57 -14.67
C CYS A 151 -0.93 -8.79 -15.59
N GLY A 152 -1.19 -9.97 -15.04
CA GLY A 152 -1.20 -11.25 -15.76
C GLY A 152 0.14 -11.99 -15.64
N GLU A 153 0.25 -13.08 -16.37
CA GLU A 153 1.51 -13.82 -16.46
C GLU A 153 2.56 -13.01 -17.24
N PRO A 154 3.84 -13.15 -16.91
CA PRO A 154 4.90 -12.40 -17.60
C PRO A 154 4.89 -12.54 -19.13
N GLN A 155 4.46 -13.69 -19.64
CA GLN A 155 4.40 -13.98 -21.06
C GLN A 155 3.03 -13.68 -21.71
N GLN A 156 2.07 -13.20 -20.91
CA GLN A 156 0.71 -12.82 -21.36
C GLN A 156 0.22 -11.62 -20.55
N THR A 157 0.90 -10.51 -20.66
CA THR A 157 0.56 -9.32 -19.90
C THR A 157 -0.75 -8.69 -20.38
N ARG A 158 -1.45 -8.08 -19.44
CA ARG A 158 -2.67 -7.29 -19.64
C ARG A 158 -2.49 -5.97 -18.90
N HIS A 159 -3.36 -5.02 -19.17
CA HIS A 159 -3.41 -3.78 -18.41
C HIS A 159 -4.83 -3.45 -17.96
N ILE A 160 -4.90 -2.72 -16.88
CA ILE A 160 -6.13 -2.14 -16.35
C ILE A 160 -5.89 -0.63 -16.24
N VAL A 161 -6.82 0.18 -16.74
CA VAL A 161 -6.74 1.64 -16.59
C VAL A 161 -7.25 1.99 -15.19
N MET A 162 -6.39 2.63 -14.39
CA MET A 162 -6.66 3.00 -13.00
C MET A 162 -6.76 4.52 -12.89
N HIS A 163 -7.75 4.97 -12.14
CA HIS A 163 -7.96 6.38 -11.79
C HIS A 163 -7.58 6.63 -10.33
N ASN A 164 -7.69 7.89 -9.93
CA ASN A 164 -7.44 8.29 -8.55
C ASN A 164 -8.37 7.52 -7.59
N TYR A 165 -7.81 6.92 -6.54
CA TYR A 165 -8.44 6.05 -5.54
C TYR A 165 -8.89 4.66 -6.03
N ASP A 166 -8.56 4.26 -7.25
CA ASP A 166 -8.80 2.89 -7.70
C ASP A 166 -7.83 1.90 -7.06
N ALA A 167 -8.35 0.69 -6.79
CA ALA A 167 -7.57 -0.41 -6.24
C ALA A 167 -7.63 -1.63 -7.16
N VAL A 168 -6.53 -2.37 -7.26
CA VAL A 168 -6.42 -3.60 -8.05
C VAL A 168 -5.78 -4.71 -7.22
N ILE A 169 -6.36 -5.91 -7.31
CA ILE A 169 -5.85 -7.12 -6.66
C ILE A 169 -4.92 -7.84 -7.63
N SER A 170 -3.70 -8.11 -7.19
CA SER A 170 -2.70 -8.91 -7.89
C SER A 170 -2.53 -10.26 -7.19
N PRO A 171 -3.01 -11.37 -7.78
CA PRO A 171 -2.70 -12.71 -7.29
C PRO A 171 -1.19 -12.98 -7.30
N SER A 172 -0.74 -13.96 -6.53
CA SER A 172 0.69 -14.29 -6.39
C SER A 172 1.41 -14.54 -7.72
N TRP A 173 0.75 -15.17 -8.66
CA TRP A 173 1.27 -15.51 -10.00
C TRP A 173 1.32 -14.33 -10.98
N SER A 174 0.64 -13.24 -10.67
CA SER A 174 0.54 -12.07 -11.56
C SER A 174 1.66 -11.08 -11.31
N ILE A 175 2.24 -10.55 -12.36
CA ILE A 175 3.04 -9.33 -12.27
C ILE A 175 2.15 -8.16 -11.83
N HIS A 176 2.76 -7.13 -11.26
CA HIS A 176 2.09 -5.90 -10.85
C HIS A 176 3.05 -4.72 -11.05
N SER A 177 2.82 -3.97 -12.11
CA SER A 177 3.59 -2.78 -12.46
C SER A 177 2.65 -1.66 -12.88
N GLY A 178 3.08 -0.43 -12.78
CA GLY A 178 2.29 0.72 -13.20
C GLY A 178 3.08 1.71 -14.01
N VAL A 179 2.45 2.24 -15.06
CA VAL A 179 2.95 3.36 -15.86
C VAL A 179 1.87 4.44 -15.91
N GLY A 180 2.17 5.59 -15.35
CA GLY A 180 1.25 6.72 -15.30
C GLY A 180 1.45 7.71 -16.43
N THR A 181 0.41 8.46 -16.72
CA THR A 181 0.49 9.66 -17.58
C THR A 181 1.06 10.87 -16.83
N SER A 182 1.18 10.76 -15.50
CA SER A 182 1.84 11.69 -14.59
C SER A 182 2.52 10.89 -13.47
N ASN A 183 3.23 11.56 -12.56
CA ASN A 183 3.65 10.95 -11.30
C ASN A 183 2.43 10.69 -10.40
N TYR A 184 2.54 9.73 -9.52
CA TYR A 184 1.47 9.30 -8.61
C TYR A 184 2.06 8.71 -7.35
N THR A 185 1.21 8.51 -6.36
CA THR A 185 1.49 7.70 -5.18
C THR A 185 0.65 6.43 -5.24
N PHE A 186 1.17 5.33 -4.72
CA PHE A 186 0.36 4.13 -4.53
C PHE A 186 0.70 3.45 -3.21
N ILE A 187 -0.33 2.86 -2.62
CA ILE A 187 -0.17 1.94 -1.50
C ILE A 187 -0.05 0.53 -2.07
N TRP A 188 0.94 -0.18 -1.60
CA TRP A 188 1.06 -1.62 -1.76
C TRP A 188 0.70 -2.28 -0.42
N ALA A 189 -0.15 -3.31 -0.49
CA ALA A 189 -0.57 -4.08 0.66
C ALA A 189 -0.48 -5.56 0.31
N MET A 190 0.31 -6.30 1.08
CA MET A 190 0.54 -7.73 0.89
C MET A 190 -0.07 -8.52 2.03
N GLY A 191 -0.63 -9.68 1.70
CA GLY A 191 -1.12 -10.66 2.65
C GLY A 191 -0.74 -12.06 2.21
N GLY A 192 -0.22 -12.86 3.13
CA GLY A 192 0.20 -14.23 2.89
C GLY A 192 1.12 -14.74 3.99
N GLU A 193 1.64 -15.93 3.81
CA GLU A 193 2.45 -16.58 4.84
C GLU A 193 3.86 -16.02 4.97
N ASN A 194 4.37 -15.31 3.97
CA ASN A 194 5.73 -14.81 3.94
C ASN A 194 5.80 -13.28 3.96
N GLN A 195 6.43 -12.75 4.98
CA GLN A 195 6.67 -11.31 5.17
C GLN A 195 8.09 -10.86 4.77
N GLU A 196 8.92 -11.75 4.25
CA GLU A 196 10.21 -11.40 3.68
C GLU A 196 9.99 -10.48 2.48
N PHE A 197 10.30 -9.20 2.61
CA PHE A 197 9.98 -8.20 1.59
C PHE A 197 10.63 -8.50 0.23
N ASP A 198 11.88 -8.98 0.26
CA ASP A 198 12.67 -9.26 -0.93
C ASP A 198 12.44 -10.68 -1.50
N ASP A 199 11.47 -11.45 -0.99
CA ASP A 199 11.00 -12.72 -1.58
C ASP A 199 10.15 -12.42 -2.82
N MET A 200 10.84 -12.17 -3.93
CA MET A 200 10.30 -11.77 -5.22
C MET A 200 10.98 -12.53 -6.35
N ASP A 201 10.19 -13.09 -7.25
CA ASP A 201 10.67 -13.71 -8.50
C ASP A 201 10.76 -12.64 -9.59
N ASN A 202 11.95 -12.06 -9.72
CA ASN A 202 12.19 -10.96 -10.65
C ASN A 202 12.15 -11.42 -12.11
N ILE A 203 11.51 -10.61 -12.97
CA ILE A 203 11.35 -10.86 -14.39
C ILE A 203 12.07 -9.74 -15.15
N ALA A 204 12.97 -10.12 -16.05
CA ALA A 204 13.65 -9.15 -16.89
C ALA A 204 12.63 -8.41 -17.78
N THR A 205 12.77 -7.11 -17.92
CA THR A 205 11.85 -6.29 -18.73
C THR A 205 11.73 -6.79 -20.16
N THR A 206 12.81 -7.35 -20.71
CA THR A 206 12.88 -7.92 -22.06
C THR A 206 12.09 -9.23 -22.21
N ASP A 207 11.71 -9.86 -21.12
CA ASP A 207 10.99 -11.14 -21.11
C ASP A 207 9.47 -10.97 -21.03
N LEU A 208 8.99 -9.74 -20.78
CA LEU A 208 7.56 -9.43 -20.77
C LEU A 208 6.97 -9.52 -22.19
N ARG A 209 5.76 -10.11 -22.32
CA ARG A 209 5.00 -10.25 -23.56
C ARG A 209 3.53 -9.87 -23.37
#